data_f3447f9efd40629a5ebc6f4f6215d4f9
#
_entry.id   f3447f9efd40629a5ebc6f4f6215d4f9
#
_cell.length_a   1.000
_cell.length_b   1.000
_cell.length_c   1.000
_cell.angle_alpha   90.00
_cell.angle_beta   90.00
_cell.angle_gamma   90.00
#
_symmetry.space_group_name_H-M   'P 1'
#
loop_
_entity.id
_entity.type
_entity.pdbx_description
1 polymer ?
#
loop_
_entity_poly.entity_id
_entity_poly.type
_entity_poly.pdbx_seq_one_letter_code
_entity_poly.pdbx_strand_id
1 'polypeptide(L)'
;MQNSKITMKELLYKMACYQELYPNVHLFEKTDLNQMNSNFLSSTIEAFRLKKDCTKLEYCKDKLYHVISKYYVVDQKEYVMEIICCLDEQLELSRQENSNLILKYLGKHDDFYLDVLTGAYNRRFYEEKIKHQTTPAGIVMLDVDDFKIYNDTFGHDFGDRVLKMIVEHIKNSLRNQDKLIRYGGDEFIIYLPNIEKEDLYLIMQNILKNIHHATIKGYESVQFSMSAGITMYQTGTI
;
A
#
# COMPACT_ATOMS: atom_id res chain seq x y z
N MET A 1 -10.85 -2.12 16.06
CA MET A 1 -11.69 -2.56 14.92
C MET A 1 -12.81 -3.40 15.48
N GLN A 2 -14.06 -3.01 15.24
CA GLN A 2 -15.25 -3.71 15.74
C GLN A 2 -15.30 -5.09 15.11
N ASN A 3 -15.28 -6.15 15.95
CA ASN A 3 -15.65 -7.49 15.54
C ASN A 3 -17.12 -7.46 15.11
N SER A 4 -17.37 -7.35 13.81
CA SER A 4 -18.71 -7.46 13.26
C SER A 4 -19.23 -8.85 13.60
N LYS A 5 -20.34 -8.91 14.35
CA LYS A 5 -21.08 -10.16 14.55
C LYS A 5 -21.49 -10.65 13.17
N ILE A 6 -20.93 -11.76 12.74
CA ILE A 6 -21.33 -12.44 11.50
C ILE A 6 -22.13 -13.69 11.83
N THR A 7 -23.00 -14.10 10.93
CA THR A 7 -23.75 -15.36 11.04
C THR A 7 -22.90 -16.53 10.51
N MET A 8 -23.24 -17.76 10.91
CA MET A 8 -22.60 -18.97 10.36
C MET A 8 -22.74 -19.04 8.84
N LYS A 9 -23.87 -18.62 8.28
CA LYS A 9 -24.09 -18.58 6.83
C LYS A 9 -23.12 -17.63 6.12
N GLU A 10 -22.87 -16.46 6.69
CA GLU A 10 -21.90 -15.50 6.16
C GLU A 10 -20.47 -16.01 6.28
N LEU A 11 -20.11 -16.70 7.37
CA LEU A 11 -18.81 -17.31 7.56
C LEU A 11 -18.54 -18.40 6.52
N LEU A 12 -19.51 -19.31 6.31
CA LEU A 12 -19.42 -20.37 5.30
C LEU A 12 -19.38 -19.81 3.87
N TYR A 13 -20.11 -18.74 3.59
CA TYR A 13 -20.03 -18.05 2.30
C TYR A 13 -18.64 -17.46 2.07
N LYS A 14 -18.05 -16.79 3.08
CA LYS A 14 -16.67 -16.30 2.99
C LYS A 14 -15.67 -17.43 2.77
N MET A 15 -15.84 -18.55 3.47
CA MET A 15 -14.99 -19.73 3.27
C MET A 15 -15.07 -20.26 1.83
N ALA A 16 -16.25 -20.36 1.25
CA ALA A 16 -16.44 -20.79 -0.13
C ALA A 16 -15.71 -19.84 -1.12
N CYS A 17 -15.84 -18.52 -0.93
CA CYS A 17 -15.12 -17.55 -1.75
C CYS A 17 -13.58 -17.70 -1.63
N TYR A 18 -13.06 -18.02 -0.44
CA TYR A 18 -11.62 -18.27 -0.29
C TYR A 18 -11.21 -19.60 -0.93
N GLN A 19 -12.05 -20.64 -0.89
CA GLN A 19 -11.77 -21.93 -1.51
C GLN A 19 -11.71 -21.87 -3.05
N GLU A 20 -12.37 -20.90 -3.67
CA GLU A 20 -12.25 -20.63 -5.11
C GLU A 20 -10.84 -20.05 -5.48
N LEU A 21 -10.19 -19.40 -4.52
CA LEU A 21 -8.92 -18.71 -4.73
C LEU A 21 -7.71 -19.49 -4.19
N TYR A 22 -7.92 -20.33 -3.19
CA TYR A 22 -6.86 -21.00 -2.44
C TYR A 22 -7.17 -22.50 -2.30
N PRO A 23 -6.22 -23.39 -2.60
CA PRO A 23 -6.46 -24.85 -2.57
C PRO A 23 -6.68 -25.39 -1.16
N ASN A 24 -6.17 -24.70 -0.13
CA ASN A 24 -6.22 -25.18 1.26
C ASN A 24 -6.82 -24.11 2.16
N VAL A 25 -8.13 -24.25 2.46
CA VAL A 25 -8.86 -23.40 3.40
C VAL A 25 -9.57 -24.27 4.41
N HIS A 26 -9.30 -24.07 5.68
CA HIS A 26 -9.87 -24.84 6.80
C HIS A 26 -10.58 -23.92 7.76
N LEU A 27 -11.67 -24.42 8.35
CA LEU A 27 -12.41 -23.74 9.41
C LEU A 27 -12.30 -24.55 10.70
N PHE A 28 -11.87 -23.92 11.77
CA PHE A 28 -11.70 -24.55 13.07
C PHE A 28 -12.58 -23.86 14.11
N GLU A 29 -13.29 -24.64 14.92
CA GLU A 29 -13.89 -24.16 16.16
C GLU A 29 -12.89 -24.29 17.30
N LYS A 30 -12.91 -23.41 18.26
CA LYS A 30 -11.95 -23.42 19.40
C LYS A 30 -11.96 -24.72 20.18
N THR A 31 -13.09 -25.42 20.22
CA THR A 31 -13.22 -26.74 20.87
C THR A 31 -12.40 -27.83 20.20
N ASP A 32 -12.05 -27.64 18.93
CA ASP A 32 -11.36 -28.67 18.12
C ASP A 32 -9.82 -28.59 18.28
N LEU A 33 -9.29 -27.58 18.96
CA LEU A 33 -7.85 -27.34 19.14
C LEU A 33 -7.07 -28.55 19.63
N ASN A 34 -7.66 -29.42 20.48
CA ASN A 34 -7.02 -30.60 21.03
C ASN A 34 -7.02 -31.81 20.07
N GLN A 35 -7.72 -31.73 18.94
CA GLN A 35 -7.85 -32.81 17.94
C GLN A 35 -7.19 -32.43 16.60
N MET A 36 -6.62 -31.26 16.52
CA MET A 36 -6.04 -30.73 15.28
C MET A 36 -4.73 -31.41 14.93
N ASN A 37 -4.72 -32.06 13.78
CA ASN A 37 -3.52 -32.64 13.15
C ASN A 37 -3.06 -31.75 11.98
N SER A 38 -2.94 -30.45 12.20
CA SER A 38 -2.43 -29.54 11.17
C SER A 38 -0.93 -29.24 11.37
N ASN A 39 -0.16 -29.23 10.29
CA ASN A 39 1.24 -28.86 10.31
C ASN A 39 1.45 -27.34 10.52
N PHE A 40 0.39 -26.53 10.51
CA PHE A 40 0.41 -25.04 10.53
C PHE A 40 -0.34 -24.44 11.73
N LEU A 41 -0.44 -25.18 12.84
CA LEU A 41 -1.22 -24.80 14.02
C LEU A 41 -0.75 -23.54 14.73
N SER A 42 0.49 -23.09 14.51
CA SER A 42 1.07 -21.98 15.30
C SER A 42 0.33 -20.65 15.08
N SER A 43 -0.02 -20.34 13.84
CA SER A 43 -0.78 -19.13 13.48
C SER A 43 -2.24 -19.20 13.97
N THR A 44 -2.87 -20.36 13.82
CA THR A 44 -4.26 -20.60 14.24
C THR A 44 -4.42 -20.54 15.76
N ILE A 45 -3.52 -21.16 16.51
CA ILE A 45 -3.48 -21.07 18.00
C ILE A 45 -3.29 -19.62 18.44
N GLU A 46 -2.41 -18.88 17.77
CA GLU A 46 -2.16 -17.48 18.10
C GLU A 46 -3.38 -16.61 17.81
N ALA A 47 -4.10 -16.84 16.72
CA ALA A 47 -5.34 -16.13 16.38
C ALA A 47 -6.42 -16.34 17.46
N PHE A 48 -6.60 -17.56 17.96
CA PHE A 48 -7.51 -17.84 19.08
C PHE A 48 -7.06 -17.17 20.38
N ARG A 49 -5.74 -17.21 20.68
CA ARG A 49 -5.19 -16.60 21.90
C ARG A 49 -5.35 -15.09 21.92
N LEU A 50 -5.05 -14.43 20.77
CA LEU A 50 -5.06 -12.96 20.64
C LEU A 50 -6.43 -12.41 20.25
N LYS A 51 -7.38 -13.28 19.87
CA LYS A 51 -8.73 -12.92 19.39
C LYS A 51 -8.69 -11.92 18.24
N LYS A 52 -7.76 -12.14 17.32
CA LYS A 52 -7.56 -11.30 16.13
C LYS A 52 -6.98 -12.11 14.98
N ASP A 53 -7.04 -11.54 13.78
CA ASP A 53 -6.38 -12.11 12.61
C ASP A 53 -4.87 -12.18 12.83
N CYS A 54 -4.26 -13.30 12.43
CA CYS A 54 -2.83 -13.54 12.47
C CYS A 54 -2.34 -13.98 11.09
N THR A 55 -1.09 -13.71 10.79
CA THR A 55 -0.44 -14.18 9.56
C THR A 55 1.00 -14.53 9.84
N LYS A 56 1.48 -15.64 9.27
CA LYS A 56 2.85 -16.12 9.44
C LYS A 56 3.39 -16.72 8.15
N LEU A 57 4.71 -16.67 8.02
CA LEU A 57 5.45 -17.50 7.08
C LEU A 57 5.96 -18.72 7.83
N GLU A 58 5.62 -19.91 7.38
CA GLU A 58 5.97 -21.17 8.01
C GLU A 58 6.68 -22.09 7.03
N TYR A 59 7.74 -22.75 7.50
CA TYR A 59 8.49 -23.74 6.73
C TYR A 59 8.01 -25.14 7.07
N CYS A 60 7.54 -25.89 6.09
CA CYS A 60 7.09 -27.26 6.29
C CYS A 60 7.50 -28.14 5.11
N LYS A 61 8.18 -29.28 5.39
CA LYS A 61 8.65 -30.24 4.37
C LYS A 61 9.42 -29.55 3.22
N ASP A 62 10.38 -28.70 3.58
CA ASP A 62 11.25 -27.96 2.66
C ASP A 62 10.53 -26.96 1.73
N LYS A 63 9.29 -26.61 2.04
CA LYS A 63 8.51 -25.60 1.33
C LYS A 63 8.12 -24.45 2.26
N LEU A 64 8.09 -23.22 1.71
CA LEU A 64 7.65 -22.03 2.40
C LEU A 64 6.15 -21.82 2.17
N TYR A 65 5.41 -21.64 3.25
CA TYR A 65 3.99 -21.40 3.24
C TYR A 65 3.66 -20.06 3.87
N HIS A 66 2.69 -19.37 3.29
CA HIS A 66 2.03 -18.22 3.90
C HIS A 66 0.72 -18.70 4.51
N VAL A 67 0.60 -18.58 5.84
CA VAL A 67 -0.57 -19.00 6.60
C VAL A 67 -1.29 -17.78 7.13
N ILE A 68 -2.55 -17.61 6.74
CA ILE A 68 -3.43 -16.52 7.17
C ILE A 68 -4.52 -17.12 8.04
N SER A 69 -4.60 -16.71 9.30
CA SER A 69 -5.59 -17.17 10.27
C SER A 69 -6.53 -16.02 10.63
N LYS A 70 -7.77 -16.08 10.14
CA LYS A 70 -8.82 -15.08 10.37
C LYS A 70 -9.72 -15.48 11.51
N TYR A 71 -9.82 -14.64 12.54
CA TYR A 71 -10.60 -14.88 13.74
C TYR A 71 -12.03 -14.36 13.63
N TYR A 72 -13.00 -15.20 13.99
CA TYR A 72 -14.43 -14.88 13.96
C TYR A 72 -15.13 -15.30 15.26
N VAL A 73 -16.19 -14.57 15.61
CA VAL A 73 -17.14 -14.95 16.66
C VAL A 73 -18.53 -15.09 16.04
N VAL A 74 -19.10 -16.28 16.13
CA VAL A 74 -20.44 -16.61 15.60
C VAL A 74 -21.23 -17.31 16.72
N ASP A 75 -22.39 -16.79 17.07
CA ASP A 75 -23.28 -17.35 18.09
C ASP A 75 -22.56 -17.68 19.42
N GLN A 76 -21.71 -16.78 19.88
CA GLN A 76 -20.87 -16.89 21.08
C GLN A 76 -19.76 -17.96 21.00
N LYS A 77 -19.59 -18.64 19.89
CA LYS A 77 -18.50 -19.56 19.63
C LYS A 77 -17.37 -18.87 18.86
N GLU A 78 -16.14 -19.29 19.15
CA GLU A 78 -14.94 -18.77 18.50
C GLU A 78 -14.48 -19.68 17.37
N TYR A 79 -14.22 -19.09 16.19
CA TYR A 79 -13.77 -19.79 14.98
C TYR A 79 -12.50 -19.12 14.43
N VAL A 80 -11.65 -19.91 13.81
CA VAL A 80 -10.55 -19.42 12.98
C VAL A 80 -10.62 -20.08 11.61
N MET A 81 -10.66 -19.26 10.58
CA MET A 81 -10.48 -19.71 9.19
C MET A 81 -9.00 -19.61 8.85
N GLU A 82 -8.38 -20.75 8.58
CA GLU A 82 -6.99 -20.87 8.16
C GLU A 82 -6.92 -20.99 6.63
N ILE A 83 -6.12 -20.16 6.00
CA ILE A 83 -5.87 -20.13 4.56
C ILE A 83 -4.38 -20.37 4.36
N ILE A 84 -4.01 -21.43 3.63
CA ILE A 84 -2.63 -21.87 3.46
C ILE A 84 -2.25 -21.74 1.98
N CYS A 85 -1.22 -20.95 1.71
CA CYS A 85 -0.66 -20.73 0.38
C CYS A 85 0.77 -21.25 0.33
N CYS A 86 1.07 -22.22 -0.54
CA CYS A 86 2.45 -22.64 -0.83
C CYS A 86 3.12 -21.58 -1.70
N LEU A 87 4.17 -20.97 -1.20
CA LEU A 87 4.89 -19.92 -1.93
C LEU A 87 5.88 -20.52 -2.95
N ASP A 88 6.44 -21.69 -2.69
CA ASP A 88 7.42 -22.34 -3.58
C ASP A 88 6.79 -22.83 -4.89
N GLU A 89 5.56 -23.36 -4.85
CA GLU A 89 4.84 -23.78 -6.07
C GLU A 89 4.51 -22.60 -6.98
N GLN A 90 4.36 -21.42 -6.42
CA GLN A 90 4.12 -20.18 -7.17
C GLN A 90 5.44 -19.56 -7.67
N LEU A 91 6.55 -19.81 -6.98
CA LEU A 91 7.89 -19.36 -7.38
C LEU A 91 8.41 -20.09 -8.62
N GLU A 92 8.02 -21.36 -8.85
CA GLU A 92 8.39 -22.10 -10.05
C GLU A 92 7.62 -21.66 -11.30
N LEU A 93 6.37 -21.18 -11.15
CA LEU A 93 5.52 -20.75 -12.27
C LEU A 93 5.83 -19.35 -12.82
N SER A 94 6.60 -18.54 -12.12
CA SER A 94 6.84 -17.15 -12.53
C SER A 94 8.16 -16.57 -12.04
N ARG A 95 9.27 -16.87 -12.68
CA ARG A 95 10.55 -16.20 -12.36
C ARG A 95 10.59 -14.69 -12.65
N GLN A 96 9.55 -14.11 -13.24
CA GLN A 96 9.47 -12.68 -13.59
C GLN A 96 8.33 -11.88 -12.89
N GLU A 97 7.34 -12.54 -12.25
CA GLU A 97 6.18 -11.86 -11.65
C GLU A 97 6.07 -12.01 -10.11
N ASN A 98 7.01 -12.68 -9.47
CA ASN A 98 6.83 -13.29 -8.15
C ASN A 98 6.72 -12.36 -6.95
N SER A 99 7.38 -11.20 -6.95
CA SER A 99 7.24 -10.23 -5.86
C SER A 99 5.80 -9.66 -5.80
N ASN A 100 5.14 -9.57 -6.95
CA ASN A 100 3.79 -9.01 -7.04
C ASN A 100 2.70 -9.97 -6.56
N LEU A 101 2.90 -11.29 -6.72
CA LEU A 101 1.92 -12.29 -6.33
C LEU A 101 1.82 -12.42 -4.80
N ILE A 102 2.96 -12.51 -4.13
CA ILE A 102 3.02 -12.59 -2.65
C ILE A 102 2.34 -11.35 -2.03
N LEU A 103 2.60 -10.17 -2.58
CA LEU A 103 1.99 -8.92 -2.09
C LEU A 103 0.49 -8.83 -2.39
N LYS A 104 0.04 -9.35 -3.53
CA LYS A 104 -1.38 -9.46 -3.90
C LYS A 104 -2.14 -10.40 -2.96
N TYR A 105 -1.52 -11.54 -2.56
CA TYR A 105 -2.08 -12.48 -1.61
C TYR A 105 -2.13 -11.94 -0.18
N LEU A 106 -1.17 -11.10 0.21
CA LEU A 106 -1.16 -10.47 1.54
C LEU A 106 -2.28 -9.43 1.71
N GLY A 107 -3.03 -9.11 0.65
CA GLY A 107 -4.09 -8.10 0.69
C GLY A 107 -3.61 -6.68 1.01
N LYS A 108 -2.29 -6.46 0.87
CA LYS A 108 -1.61 -5.19 1.19
C LYS A 108 -0.89 -4.60 -0.03
N HIS A 109 -1.35 -4.92 -1.24
CA HIS A 109 -0.64 -4.50 -2.44
C HIS A 109 -0.55 -2.98 -2.55
N ASP A 110 -1.62 -2.28 -2.21
CA ASP A 110 -1.65 -0.82 -2.27
C ASP A 110 -0.96 -0.19 -1.05
N ASP A 111 -1.19 -0.72 0.17
CA ASP A 111 -0.57 -0.21 1.41
C ASP A 111 0.96 -0.33 1.41
N PHE A 112 1.51 -1.34 0.71
CA PHE A 112 2.95 -1.56 0.65
C PHE A 112 3.70 -0.52 -0.20
N TYR A 113 3.01 0.05 -1.19
CA TYR A 113 3.54 1.06 -2.08
C TYR A 113 3.09 2.48 -1.72
N LEU A 114 2.26 2.65 -0.70
CA LEU A 114 1.83 3.96 -0.25
C LEU A 114 2.71 4.50 0.89
N ASP A 115 2.90 5.79 0.89
CA ASP A 115 3.43 6.54 2.03
C ASP A 115 2.33 6.69 3.09
N VAL A 116 2.59 6.23 4.29
CA VAL A 116 1.60 6.16 5.39
C VAL A 116 1.10 7.55 5.80
N LEU A 117 1.94 8.58 5.69
CA LEU A 117 1.59 9.94 6.08
C LEU A 117 0.68 10.62 5.05
N THR A 118 1.06 10.52 3.76
CA THR A 118 0.48 11.33 2.69
C THR A 118 -0.45 10.56 1.77
N GLY A 119 -0.35 9.23 1.74
CA GLY A 119 -1.07 8.38 0.80
C GLY A 119 -0.61 8.54 -0.66
N ALA A 120 0.50 9.25 -0.93
CA ALA A 120 1.20 9.17 -2.20
C ALA A 120 1.89 7.81 -2.35
N TYR A 121 2.32 7.43 -3.55
CA TYR A 121 3.19 6.26 -3.66
C TYR A 121 4.51 6.53 -2.93
N ASN A 122 5.15 5.50 -2.39
CA ASN A 122 6.44 5.62 -1.71
C ASN A 122 7.62 5.38 -2.67
N ARG A 123 8.85 5.60 -2.18
CA ARG A 123 10.09 5.40 -2.94
C ARG A 123 10.20 3.98 -3.52
N ARG A 124 9.71 2.95 -2.80
CA ARG A 124 9.75 1.58 -3.27
C ARG A 124 8.92 1.39 -4.55
N PHE A 125 7.76 2.04 -4.65
CA PHE A 125 6.96 2.02 -5.88
C PHE A 125 7.75 2.59 -7.06
N TYR A 126 8.51 3.67 -6.86
CA TYR A 126 9.37 4.22 -7.90
C TYR A 126 10.42 3.21 -8.36
N GLU A 127 11.18 2.63 -7.41
CA GLU A 127 12.27 1.70 -7.72
C GLU A 127 11.79 0.42 -8.43
N GLU A 128 10.62 -0.12 -8.04
CA GLU A 128 10.12 -1.40 -8.56
C GLU A 128 9.18 -1.26 -9.77
N LYS A 129 8.48 -0.12 -9.92
CA LYS A 129 7.42 0.03 -10.91
C LYS A 129 7.64 1.13 -11.94
N ILE A 130 8.38 2.18 -11.61
CA ILE A 130 8.56 3.33 -12.49
C ILE A 130 9.93 3.34 -13.14
N LYS A 131 10.98 3.15 -12.38
CA LYS A 131 12.38 3.25 -12.81
C LYS A 131 12.74 2.45 -14.08
N HIS A 132 12.05 1.35 -14.32
CA HIS A 132 12.30 0.45 -15.45
C HIS A 132 11.23 0.55 -16.54
N GLN A 133 10.36 1.56 -16.49
CA GLN A 133 9.38 1.79 -17.54
C GLN A 133 10.07 2.28 -18.83
N THR A 134 9.58 1.78 -19.96
CA THR A 134 10.06 2.17 -21.29
C THR A 134 9.06 3.07 -22.04
N THR A 135 7.91 3.33 -21.43
CA THR A 135 6.88 4.22 -22.00
C THR A 135 7.38 5.67 -21.97
N PRO A 136 7.26 6.41 -23.07
CA PRO A 136 7.54 7.85 -23.08
C PRO A 136 6.78 8.57 -21.98
N ALA A 137 7.45 9.43 -21.23
CA ALA A 137 6.85 10.08 -20.07
C ALA A 137 7.49 11.42 -19.75
N GLY A 138 6.71 12.31 -19.13
CA GLY A 138 7.21 13.42 -18.36
C GLY A 138 7.58 12.98 -16.95
N ILE A 139 8.74 13.38 -16.47
CA ILE A 139 9.21 13.14 -15.10
C ILE A 139 9.51 14.48 -14.45
N VAL A 140 8.95 14.69 -13.28
CA VAL A 140 9.16 15.89 -12.49
C VAL A 140 9.68 15.52 -11.12
N MET A 141 10.81 16.10 -10.73
CA MET A 141 11.28 16.08 -9.35
C MET A 141 10.82 17.37 -8.67
N LEU A 142 10.23 17.26 -7.51
CA LEU A 142 9.71 18.35 -6.70
C LEU A 142 10.35 18.32 -5.31
N ASP A 143 10.62 19.49 -4.77
CA ASP A 143 11.14 19.70 -3.42
C ASP A 143 10.35 20.82 -2.74
N VAL A 144 9.99 20.66 -1.46
CA VAL A 144 9.26 21.69 -0.71
C VAL A 144 10.24 22.73 -0.19
N ASP A 145 10.16 23.93 -0.71
CA ASP A 145 11.06 25.01 -0.31
C ASP A 145 10.91 25.30 1.20
N ASP A 146 12.05 25.47 1.87
CA ASP A 146 12.12 25.82 3.29
C ASP A 146 11.41 24.85 4.26
N PHE A 147 11.17 23.59 3.87
CA PHE A 147 10.43 22.62 4.68
C PHE A 147 11.00 22.46 6.09
N LYS A 148 12.33 22.48 6.22
CA LYS A 148 12.98 22.45 7.54
C LYS A 148 12.58 23.65 8.39
N ILE A 149 12.45 24.84 7.82
CA ILE A 149 12.04 26.06 8.55
C ILE A 149 10.62 25.90 9.08
N TYR A 150 9.71 25.30 8.32
CA TYR A 150 8.35 24.99 8.80
C TYR A 150 8.39 24.08 10.02
N ASN A 151 9.16 22.99 9.98
CA ASN A 151 9.31 22.08 11.12
C ASN A 151 9.94 22.74 12.34
N ASP A 152 11.00 23.52 12.15
CA ASP A 152 11.73 24.15 13.24
C ASP A 152 10.90 25.29 13.90
N THR A 153 10.02 25.96 13.12
CA THR A 153 9.20 27.09 13.60
C THR A 153 7.87 26.63 14.21
N PHE A 154 7.19 25.68 13.56
CA PHE A 154 5.79 25.32 13.89
C PHE A 154 5.64 23.87 14.40
N GLY A 155 6.75 23.10 14.43
CA GLY A 155 6.77 21.70 14.84
C GLY A 155 6.45 20.71 13.72
N HIS A 156 6.81 19.45 13.95
CA HIS A 156 6.64 18.36 12.97
C HIS A 156 5.18 18.10 12.56
N ASP A 157 4.22 18.28 13.50
CA ASP A 157 2.79 18.13 13.19
C ASP A 157 2.31 19.13 12.12
N PHE A 158 2.89 20.32 12.12
CA PHE A 158 2.62 21.30 11.07
C PHE A 158 3.24 20.88 9.74
N GLY A 159 4.51 20.42 9.75
CA GLY A 159 5.16 19.89 8.56
C GLY A 159 4.37 18.72 7.94
N ASP A 160 3.83 17.81 8.76
CA ASP A 160 2.98 16.72 8.32
C ASP A 160 1.69 17.23 7.63
N ARG A 161 1.09 18.30 8.14
CA ARG A 161 -0.07 18.94 7.51
C ARG A 161 0.29 19.61 6.17
N VAL A 162 1.47 20.23 6.08
CA VAL A 162 1.99 20.81 4.83
C VAL A 162 2.14 19.72 3.77
N LEU A 163 2.79 18.59 4.09
CA LEU A 163 2.98 17.49 3.15
C LEU A 163 1.65 16.89 2.66
N LYS A 164 0.67 16.72 3.57
CA LYS A 164 -0.67 16.22 3.21
C LYS A 164 -1.40 17.19 2.27
N MET A 165 -1.37 18.47 2.57
CA MET A 165 -1.96 19.53 1.74
C MET A 165 -1.32 19.55 0.34
N ILE A 166 0.00 19.50 0.24
CA ILE A 166 0.73 19.47 -1.03
C ILE A 166 0.29 18.26 -1.86
N VAL A 167 0.28 17.06 -1.27
CA VAL A 167 -0.13 15.83 -1.95
C VAL A 167 -1.57 15.92 -2.45
N GLU A 168 -2.49 16.50 -1.69
CA GLU A 168 -3.87 16.71 -2.10
C GLU A 168 -3.96 17.63 -3.33
N HIS A 169 -3.28 18.79 -3.30
CA HIS A 169 -3.27 19.73 -4.43
C HIS A 169 -2.66 19.11 -5.70
N ILE A 170 -1.56 18.36 -5.55
CA ILE A 170 -0.94 17.67 -6.69
C ILE A 170 -1.90 16.62 -7.25
N LYS A 171 -2.45 15.73 -6.42
CA LYS A 171 -3.37 14.65 -6.85
C LYS A 171 -4.59 15.20 -7.60
N ASN A 172 -5.15 16.32 -7.15
CA ASN A 172 -6.29 16.94 -7.79
C ASN A 172 -5.99 17.49 -9.20
N SER A 173 -4.70 17.66 -9.54
CA SER A 173 -4.25 18.14 -10.84
C SER A 173 -3.78 17.01 -11.77
N LEU A 174 -3.71 15.78 -11.30
CA LEU A 174 -3.20 14.63 -12.03
C LEU A 174 -4.32 13.76 -12.61
N ARG A 175 -4.02 13.08 -13.73
CA ARG A 175 -4.90 12.07 -14.33
C ARG A 175 -4.76 10.72 -13.59
N ASN A 176 -5.71 9.81 -13.77
CA ASN A 176 -5.67 8.48 -13.13
C ASN A 176 -4.42 7.65 -13.49
N GLN A 177 -3.86 7.85 -14.67
CA GLN A 177 -2.65 7.17 -15.13
C GLN A 177 -1.37 7.77 -14.57
N ASP A 178 -1.38 9.03 -14.14
CA ASP A 178 -0.24 9.73 -13.58
C ASP A 178 0.05 9.20 -12.16
N LYS A 179 1.31 9.24 -11.74
CA LYS A 179 1.71 8.74 -10.43
C LYS A 179 2.46 9.80 -9.67
N LEU A 180 2.02 10.05 -8.44
CA LEU A 180 2.71 10.89 -7.47
C LEU A 180 3.42 10.01 -6.45
N ILE A 181 4.71 10.18 -6.32
CA ILE A 181 5.59 9.40 -5.45
C ILE A 181 6.25 10.34 -4.43
N ARG A 182 6.20 10.02 -3.15
CA ARG A 182 7.04 10.64 -2.12
C ARG A 182 8.36 9.87 -2.09
N TYR A 183 9.41 10.51 -2.60
CA TYR A 183 10.72 9.90 -2.77
C TYR A 183 11.61 10.05 -1.53
N GLY A 184 11.50 11.18 -0.85
CA GLY A 184 12.22 11.52 0.38
C GLY A 184 11.31 12.15 1.43
N GLY A 185 11.86 12.86 2.39
CA GLY A 185 11.12 13.56 3.43
C GLY A 185 10.13 14.58 2.87
N ASP A 186 10.65 15.49 2.06
CA ASP A 186 9.99 16.63 1.39
C ASP A 186 10.14 16.58 -0.13
N GLU A 187 10.72 15.50 -0.66
CA GLU A 187 10.96 15.29 -2.08
C GLU A 187 9.87 14.42 -2.70
N PHE A 188 9.38 14.82 -3.87
CA PHE A 188 8.36 14.10 -4.63
C PHE A 188 8.79 13.90 -6.08
N ILE A 189 8.30 12.80 -6.68
CA ILE A 189 8.41 12.54 -8.11
C ILE A 189 6.99 12.45 -8.69
N ILE A 190 6.75 13.13 -9.83
CA ILE A 190 5.57 12.90 -10.64
C ILE A 190 5.99 12.19 -11.93
N TYR A 191 5.34 11.08 -12.23
CA TYR A 191 5.48 10.32 -13.47
C TYR A 191 4.21 10.48 -14.28
N LEU A 192 4.33 11.03 -15.51
CA LEU A 192 3.21 11.31 -16.40
C LEU A 192 3.43 10.57 -17.75
N PRO A 193 2.88 9.35 -17.89
CA PRO A 193 3.04 8.58 -19.12
C PRO A 193 2.30 9.23 -20.29
N ASN A 194 2.89 9.15 -21.49
CA ASN A 194 2.30 9.62 -22.74
C ASN A 194 1.78 11.06 -22.66
N ILE A 195 2.63 11.96 -22.19
CA ILE A 195 2.33 13.40 -22.09
C ILE A 195 3.20 14.19 -23.09
N GLU A 196 2.60 15.22 -23.69
CA GLU A 196 3.35 16.19 -24.49
C GLU A 196 4.02 17.22 -23.57
N LYS A 197 5.11 17.80 -24.05
CA LYS A 197 5.92 18.74 -23.27
C LYS A 197 5.13 19.97 -22.82
N GLU A 198 4.32 20.50 -23.70
CA GLU A 198 3.48 21.67 -23.46
C GLU A 198 2.45 21.43 -22.35
N ASP A 199 1.79 20.26 -22.39
CA ASP A 199 0.81 19.86 -21.38
C ASP A 199 1.47 19.63 -20.03
N LEU A 200 2.68 19.04 -20.01
CA LEU A 200 3.46 18.86 -18.80
C LEU A 200 3.77 20.20 -18.11
N TYR A 201 4.24 21.19 -18.88
CA TYR A 201 4.50 22.52 -18.34
C TYR A 201 3.24 23.20 -17.82
N LEU A 202 2.10 23.06 -18.51
CA LEU A 202 0.83 23.63 -18.09
C LEU A 202 0.34 23.01 -16.77
N ILE A 203 0.41 21.68 -16.65
CA ILE A 203 0.07 20.97 -15.41
C ILE A 203 0.96 21.46 -14.27
N MET A 204 2.25 21.58 -14.49
CA MET A 204 3.18 22.01 -13.45
C MET A 204 2.96 23.46 -13.01
N GLN A 205 2.71 24.37 -13.94
CA GLN A 205 2.35 25.75 -13.60
C GLN A 205 1.09 25.81 -12.74
N ASN A 206 0.07 25.01 -13.06
CA ASN A 206 -1.16 24.93 -12.28
C ASN A 206 -0.92 24.36 -10.87
N ILE A 207 -0.14 23.31 -10.76
CA ILE A 207 0.22 22.69 -9.46
C ILE A 207 0.95 23.71 -8.58
N LEU A 208 2.01 24.32 -9.07
CA LEU A 208 2.80 25.29 -8.30
C LEU A 208 1.97 26.51 -7.89
N LYS A 209 1.12 27.01 -8.78
CA LYS A 209 0.19 28.08 -8.49
C LYS A 209 -0.82 27.72 -7.39
N ASN A 210 -1.40 26.53 -7.46
CA ASN A 210 -2.37 26.06 -6.47
C ASN A 210 -1.72 25.90 -5.09
N ILE A 211 -0.49 25.37 -5.02
CA ILE A 211 0.26 25.24 -3.77
C ILE A 211 0.60 26.63 -3.21
N HIS A 212 1.01 27.57 -4.06
CA HIS A 212 1.31 28.94 -3.61
C HIS A 212 0.10 29.66 -2.98
N HIS A 213 -1.12 29.35 -3.44
CA HIS A 213 -2.36 29.91 -2.91
C HIS A 213 -3.02 29.04 -1.83
N ALA A 214 -2.43 27.88 -1.53
CA ALA A 214 -2.97 26.99 -0.51
C ALA A 214 -2.82 27.62 0.88
N THR A 215 -3.78 27.33 1.76
CA THR A 215 -3.76 27.79 3.15
C THR A 215 -3.99 26.62 4.09
N ILE A 216 -3.40 26.68 5.27
CA ILE A 216 -3.64 25.74 6.36
C ILE A 216 -4.36 26.47 7.48
N LYS A 217 -5.51 25.96 7.90
CA LYS A 217 -6.33 26.57 8.98
C LYS A 217 -5.51 26.83 10.24
N GLY A 218 -5.51 28.08 10.69
CA GLY A 218 -4.73 28.58 11.82
C GLY A 218 -3.33 29.07 11.46
N TYR A 219 -2.97 29.02 10.16
CA TYR A 219 -1.66 29.43 9.63
C TYR A 219 -1.83 30.14 8.27
N GLU A 220 -2.88 30.94 8.12
CA GLU A 220 -3.29 31.55 6.85
C GLU A 220 -2.27 32.57 6.28
N SER A 221 -1.34 33.04 7.13
CA SER A 221 -0.25 33.93 6.70
C SER A 221 0.97 33.21 6.15
N VAL A 222 1.04 31.87 6.28
CA VAL A 222 2.18 31.08 5.78
C VAL A 222 1.96 30.83 4.30
N GLN A 223 2.97 31.18 3.49
CA GLN A 223 3.00 30.90 2.06
C GLN A 223 3.84 29.66 1.79
N PHE A 224 3.41 28.84 0.83
CA PHE A 224 4.08 27.62 0.46
C PHE A 224 4.63 27.74 -0.97
N SER A 225 5.82 27.20 -1.20
CA SER A 225 6.39 27.08 -2.53
C SER A 225 7.11 25.76 -2.71
N MET A 226 7.32 25.39 -3.96
CA MET A 226 8.06 24.19 -4.34
C MET A 226 8.99 24.49 -5.52
N SER A 227 10.17 23.91 -5.47
CA SER A 227 11.09 23.86 -6.59
C SER A 227 10.81 22.65 -7.47
N ALA A 228 10.88 22.81 -8.80
CA ALA A 228 10.55 21.77 -9.75
C ALA A 228 11.63 21.59 -10.82
N GLY A 229 12.15 20.37 -10.96
CA GLY A 229 12.99 19.95 -12.09
C GLY A 229 12.18 19.06 -13.03
N ILE A 230 12.14 19.41 -14.33
CA ILE A 230 11.32 18.74 -15.35
C ILE A 230 12.20 18.12 -16.42
N THR A 231 11.91 16.86 -16.79
CA THR A 231 12.53 16.19 -17.93
C THR A 231 11.54 15.38 -18.73
N MET A 232 11.80 15.23 -20.03
CA MET A 232 11.04 14.34 -20.91
C MET A 232 11.88 13.11 -21.23
N TYR A 233 11.29 11.96 -21.01
CA TYR A 233 11.85 10.67 -21.36
C TYR A 233 11.18 10.15 -22.64
N GLN A 234 11.95 9.90 -23.69
CA GLN A 234 11.38 9.56 -24.99
C GLN A 234 11.60 8.10 -25.43
N THR A 235 12.69 7.46 -25.08
CA THR A 235 12.96 6.01 -25.29
C THR A 235 14.43 5.71 -24.96
N GLY A 236 14.65 4.73 -24.12
CA GLY A 236 15.99 4.42 -23.62
C GLY A 236 15.88 4.07 -22.13
N THR A 237 16.85 3.64 -21.44
CA THR A 237 16.77 3.35 -20.01
C THR A 237 16.76 4.64 -19.19
N ILE A 238 15.83 4.78 -18.26
CA ILE A 238 15.87 5.84 -17.24
C ILE A 238 17.03 5.56 -16.29
#